data_8c9ab26c33927b364c50c7570877863e
#
_entry.id   8c9ab26c33927b364c50c7570877863e
#
_cell.length_a   1.000
_cell.length_b   1.000
_cell.length_c   1.000
_cell.angle_alpha   90.00
_cell.angle_beta   90.00
_cell.angle_gamma   90.00
#
_symmetry.space_group_name_H-M   'P 1'
#
loop_
_entity.id
_entity.type
_entity.pdbx_description
1 polymer ?
#
loop_
_entity_poly.entity_id
_entity_poly.type
_entity_poly.pdbx_seq_one_letter_code
_entity_poly.pdbx_strand_id
1 'polypeptide(L)'
;AHSHHLWPDATLAAQVEAWEDAALLADHKWDKALGQVYPAAQNLVARELALPSPDSVVFAPNTHTLLMALVSAIERRPVRILSTDGEFHTFRRQAQRWTEAGEIELTLVNSDAPDFAERFVRAARDGDFELIFVSQVFFKTGLVFDRVRELADLATPEGPWVAVDGYHGFRAVPTDLSAVADRIFYLAGGYKYAMAGEGAAFLHAPAGFGLRPVLTGWYAEFGDLEGPPGGVGYPRDAGRFLGATFDPSGLYRFVAAGRMLEAEGLSTAAIAEHVAGLQRNLLTRIAAGAAGPLREAVVLNPPARGPQARFLALRHPDAQAWKQGLAGQGVVVDVRDDVLRIGLSIYHDEADLEPFCAACAALA
;
A
#
# COMPACT_ATOMS: atom_id res chain seq x y z
N ALA A 1 2.79 15.18 2.67
CA ALA A 1 2.02 13.94 2.92
C ALA A 1 2.00 12.97 1.73
N HIS A 2 3.15 12.80 1.04
CA HIS A 2 3.27 11.84 -0.08
C HIS A 2 3.44 10.39 0.41
N SER A 3 3.78 10.17 1.68
CA SER A 3 3.94 8.85 2.30
C SER A 3 3.53 8.87 3.77
N HIS A 4 4.36 9.37 4.66
CA HIS A 4 4.02 9.48 6.08
C HIS A 4 3.07 10.65 6.33
N HIS A 5 2.10 10.43 7.20
CA HIS A 5 1.14 11.43 7.62
C HIS A 5 1.38 11.80 9.10
N LEU A 6 0.87 12.96 9.50
CA LEU A 6 0.77 13.30 10.92
C LEU A 6 -0.15 12.29 11.59
N TRP A 7 0.24 11.84 12.78
CA TRP A 7 -0.57 10.90 13.53
C TRP A 7 -1.68 11.65 14.28
N PRO A 8 -2.95 11.22 14.13
CA PRO A 8 -4.04 11.83 14.89
C PRO A 8 -3.98 11.44 16.36
N ASP A 9 -4.53 12.29 17.25
CA ASP A 9 -4.55 12.08 18.70
C ASP A 9 -5.20 10.74 19.09
N ALA A 10 -6.17 10.28 18.30
CA ALA A 10 -6.78 8.96 18.48
C ALA A 10 -5.76 7.80 18.47
N THR A 11 -4.66 7.94 17.74
CA THR A 11 -3.60 6.92 17.71
C THR A 11 -2.74 6.93 18.97
N LEU A 12 -2.57 8.09 19.62
CA LEU A 12 -1.90 8.16 20.91
C LEU A 12 -2.71 7.44 22.00
N ALA A 13 -4.01 7.72 22.08
CA ALA A 13 -4.91 7.06 23.02
C ALA A 13 -4.89 5.52 22.83
N ALA A 14 -4.95 5.07 21.59
CA ALA A 14 -4.91 3.65 21.25
C ALA A 14 -3.55 2.99 21.55
N GLN A 15 -2.45 3.72 21.41
CA GLN A 15 -1.13 3.23 21.80
C GLN A 15 -1.01 3.06 23.32
N VAL A 16 -1.58 4.00 24.09
CA VAL A 16 -1.65 3.91 25.55
C VAL A 16 -2.53 2.73 25.96
N GLU A 17 -3.70 2.56 25.34
CA GLU A 17 -4.59 1.42 25.59
C GLU A 17 -3.87 0.08 25.36
N ALA A 18 -3.13 -0.08 24.27
CA ALA A 18 -2.37 -1.30 23.99
C ALA A 18 -1.30 -1.57 25.07
N TRP A 19 -0.66 -0.51 25.57
CA TRP A 19 0.33 -0.62 26.64
C TRP A 19 -0.32 -1.00 27.98
N GLU A 20 -1.45 -0.35 28.32
CA GLU A 20 -2.21 -0.63 29.54
C GLU A 20 -2.75 -2.07 29.55
N ASP A 21 -3.29 -2.53 28.44
CA ASP A 21 -3.74 -3.92 28.28
C ASP A 21 -2.60 -4.89 28.54
N ALA A 22 -1.42 -4.62 27.97
CA ALA A 22 -0.25 -5.48 28.17
C ALA A 22 0.24 -5.47 29.63
N ALA A 23 0.23 -4.31 30.28
CA ALA A 23 0.64 -4.16 31.69
C ALA A 23 -0.34 -4.79 32.66
N LEU A 24 -1.64 -4.72 32.38
CA LEU A 24 -2.71 -5.19 33.28
C LEU A 24 -3.04 -6.67 33.06
N LEU A 25 -3.10 -7.11 31.82
CA LEU A 25 -3.67 -8.41 31.43
C LEU A 25 -2.60 -9.49 31.17
N ALA A 26 -1.32 -9.13 31.05
CA ALA A 26 -0.24 -10.05 30.71
C ALA A 26 -0.62 -10.90 29.46
N ASP A 27 -0.66 -12.23 29.57
CA ASP A 27 -1.01 -13.12 28.45
C ASP A 27 -2.48 -12.96 28.01
N HIS A 28 -3.39 -12.60 28.91
CA HIS A 28 -4.81 -12.36 28.57
C HIS A 28 -5.03 -11.15 27.67
N LYS A 29 -4.03 -10.31 27.43
CA LYS A 29 -4.11 -9.26 26.40
C LYS A 29 -4.47 -9.81 25.03
N TRP A 30 -4.05 -11.06 24.73
CA TRP A 30 -4.33 -11.70 23.46
C TRP A 30 -5.82 -12.01 23.25
N ASP A 31 -6.59 -12.23 24.31
CA ASP A 31 -8.05 -12.39 24.23
C ASP A 31 -8.70 -11.13 23.66
N LYS A 32 -8.20 -9.95 24.03
CA LYS A 32 -8.65 -8.66 23.49
C LYS A 32 -8.03 -8.36 22.12
N ALA A 33 -6.71 -8.51 22.00
CA ALA A 33 -5.99 -8.17 20.76
C ALA A 33 -6.47 -9.01 19.57
N LEU A 34 -6.59 -10.34 19.73
CA LEU A 34 -7.01 -11.24 18.67
C LEU A 34 -8.53 -11.42 18.62
N GLY A 35 -9.25 -11.32 19.76
CA GLY A 35 -10.69 -11.51 19.80
C GLY A 35 -11.52 -10.26 19.49
N GLN A 36 -10.95 -9.05 19.61
CA GLN A 36 -11.68 -7.80 19.40
C GLN A 36 -10.98 -6.85 18.44
N VAL A 37 -9.69 -6.53 18.66
CA VAL A 37 -8.99 -5.52 17.88
C VAL A 37 -8.66 -6.03 16.48
N TYR A 38 -8.17 -7.27 16.37
CA TYR A 38 -7.86 -7.89 15.08
C TYR A 38 -9.10 -8.00 14.17
N PRO A 39 -10.25 -8.54 14.61
CA PRO A 39 -11.46 -8.55 13.80
C PRO A 39 -11.97 -7.15 13.45
N ALA A 40 -11.83 -6.17 14.34
CA ALA A 40 -12.19 -4.79 14.03
C ALA A 40 -11.32 -4.22 12.91
N ALA A 41 -10.01 -4.50 12.92
CA ALA A 41 -9.10 -4.10 11.85
C ALA A 41 -9.42 -4.82 10.52
N GLN A 42 -9.72 -6.13 10.54
CA GLN A 42 -10.18 -6.89 9.37
C GLN A 42 -11.45 -6.27 8.76
N ASN A 43 -12.43 -5.94 9.60
CA ASN A 43 -13.68 -5.31 9.16
C ASN A 43 -13.46 -3.93 8.52
N LEU A 44 -12.52 -3.12 9.05
CA LEU A 44 -12.16 -1.83 8.45
C LEU A 44 -11.57 -2.01 7.05
N VAL A 45 -10.67 -2.96 6.87
CA VAL A 45 -10.09 -3.26 5.54
C VAL A 45 -11.16 -3.80 4.60
N ALA A 46 -11.99 -4.74 5.06
CA ALA A 46 -13.03 -5.35 4.24
C ALA A 46 -14.05 -4.32 3.73
N ARG A 47 -14.50 -3.40 4.59
CA ARG A 47 -15.39 -2.31 4.18
C ARG A 47 -14.72 -1.34 3.21
N GLU A 48 -13.46 -0.96 3.48
CA GLU A 48 -12.73 -0.01 2.63
C GLU A 48 -12.50 -0.53 1.21
N LEU A 49 -12.27 -1.83 1.07
CA LEU A 49 -11.96 -2.46 -0.21
C LEU A 49 -13.16 -3.23 -0.82
N ALA A 50 -14.35 -3.14 -0.18
CA ALA A 50 -15.55 -3.89 -0.57
C ALA A 50 -15.30 -5.41 -0.67
N LEU A 51 -14.55 -5.98 0.27
CA LEU A 51 -14.27 -7.42 0.30
C LEU A 51 -15.49 -8.21 0.80
N PRO A 52 -15.75 -9.40 0.26
CA PRO A 52 -16.92 -10.21 0.64
C PRO A 52 -16.83 -10.78 2.05
N SER A 53 -15.62 -10.96 2.60
CA SER A 53 -15.40 -11.46 3.96
C SER A 53 -14.18 -10.81 4.61
N PRO A 54 -14.28 -10.38 5.88
CA PRO A 54 -13.14 -9.92 6.67
C PRO A 54 -12.07 -11.00 6.88
N ASP A 55 -12.45 -12.29 6.92
CA ASP A 55 -11.55 -13.42 7.15
C ASP A 55 -10.54 -13.60 6.00
N SER A 56 -10.77 -12.94 4.87
CA SER A 56 -9.81 -12.86 3.78
C SER A 56 -8.61 -11.94 4.06
N VAL A 57 -8.60 -11.24 5.21
CA VAL A 57 -7.56 -10.27 5.57
C VAL A 57 -6.70 -10.81 6.70
N VAL A 58 -5.39 -10.78 6.51
CA VAL A 58 -4.38 -11.12 7.53
C VAL A 58 -3.43 -9.94 7.75
N PHE A 59 -2.97 -9.75 9.00
CA PHE A 59 -2.05 -8.67 9.35
C PHE A 59 -0.65 -9.20 9.68
N ALA A 60 0.36 -8.38 9.38
CA ALA A 60 1.75 -8.58 9.73
C ALA A 60 2.44 -7.23 10.01
N PRO A 61 3.64 -7.22 10.62
CA PRO A 61 4.34 -5.97 10.90
C PRO A 61 4.61 -5.10 9.65
N ASN A 62 4.79 -5.71 8.49
CA ASN A 62 5.06 -5.01 7.23
C ASN A 62 4.69 -5.88 6.02
N THR A 63 4.55 -5.25 4.84
CA THR A 63 4.22 -5.95 3.59
C THR A 63 5.33 -6.87 3.10
N HIS A 64 6.59 -6.66 3.51
CA HIS A 64 7.69 -7.55 3.16
C HIS A 64 7.46 -8.95 3.72
N THR A 65 7.09 -9.07 5.00
CA THR A 65 6.74 -10.35 5.63
C THR A 65 5.63 -11.07 4.88
N LEU A 66 4.58 -10.34 4.49
CA LEU A 66 3.44 -10.89 3.75
C LEU A 66 3.82 -11.34 2.33
N LEU A 67 4.64 -10.55 1.64
CA LEU A 67 5.17 -10.90 0.33
C LEU A 67 6.03 -12.17 0.38
N MET A 68 6.89 -12.29 1.41
CA MET A 68 7.71 -13.49 1.60
C MET A 68 6.84 -14.73 1.82
N ALA A 69 5.81 -14.62 2.64
CA ALA A 69 4.86 -15.71 2.88
C ALA A 69 4.10 -16.07 1.60
N LEU A 70 3.60 -15.07 0.86
CA LEU A 70 2.90 -15.27 -0.40
C LEU A 70 3.76 -16.03 -1.43
N VAL A 71 4.98 -15.55 -1.70
CA VAL A 71 5.89 -16.19 -2.68
C VAL A 71 6.31 -17.58 -2.23
N SER A 72 6.41 -17.80 -0.90
CA SER A 72 6.74 -19.11 -0.35
C SER A 72 5.66 -20.16 -0.58
N ALA A 73 4.42 -19.74 -0.82
CA ALA A 73 3.29 -20.63 -1.09
C ALA A 73 3.24 -21.12 -2.56
N ILE A 74 4.02 -20.55 -3.45
CA ILE A 74 4.13 -21.01 -4.84
C ILE A 74 5.09 -22.21 -4.85
N GLU A 75 4.62 -23.34 -5.34
CA GLU A 75 5.40 -24.60 -5.28
C GLU A 75 6.52 -24.67 -6.32
N ARG A 76 6.27 -24.12 -7.53
CA ARG A 76 7.23 -24.18 -8.63
C ARG A 76 8.48 -23.36 -8.37
N ARG A 77 9.64 -23.91 -8.71
CA ARG A 77 10.94 -23.23 -8.67
C ARG A 77 11.72 -23.44 -9.97
N PRO A 78 12.40 -22.40 -10.50
CA PRO A 78 12.29 -21.00 -10.08
C PRO A 78 10.87 -20.45 -10.30
N VAL A 79 10.41 -19.51 -9.46
CA VAL A 79 9.13 -18.84 -9.64
C VAL A 79 9.26 -17.81 -10.75
N ARG A 80 8.47 -17.88 -11.80
CA ARG A 80 8.45 -16.88 -12.88
C ARG A 80 7.50 -15.75 -12.50
N ILE A 81 8.07 -14.56 -12.36
CA ILE A 81 7.36 -13.36 -11.92
C ILE A 81 7.34 -12.33 -13.04
N LEU A 82 6.14 -11.87 -13.40
CA LEU A 82 5.95 -10.64 -14.17
C LEU A 82 5.78 -9.47 -13.22
N SER A 83 6.55 -8.40 -13.42
CA SER A 83 6.41 -7.17 -12.65
C SER A 83 6.86 -5.95 -13.45
N THR A 84 7.10 -4.82 -12.79
CA THR A 84 7.52 -3.58 -13.41
C THR A 84 8.86 -3.08 -12.85
N ASP A 85 9.52 -2.23 -13.59
CA ASP A 85 10.72 -1.51 -13.13
C ASP A 85 10.39 -0.35 -12.17
N GLY A 86 9.11 0.02 -12.04
CA GLY A 86 8.60 1.08 -11.17
C GLY A 86 8.16 0.63 -9.76
N GLU A 87 8.34 -0.64 -9.41
CA GLU A 87 7.92 -1.15 -8.10
C GLU A 87 8.73 -0.56 -6.95
N PHE A 88 8.13 -0.58 -5.73
CA PHE A 88 8.78 -0.04 -4.55
C PHE A 88 10.08 -0.78 -4.20
N HIS A 89 11.02 -0.08 -3.59
CA HIS A 89 12.38 -0.55 -3.29
C HIS A 89 12.43 -1.91 -2.57
N THR A 90 11.49 -2.19 -1.67
CA THR A 90 11.45 -3.45 -0.93
C THR A 90 11.23 -4.64 -1.86
N PHE A 91 10.24 -4.56 -2.76
CA PHE A 91 10.02 -5.60 -3.76
C PHE A 91 11.21 -5.74 -4.70
N ARG A 92 11.66 -4.62 -5.30
CA ARG A 92 12.78 -4.61 -6.26
C ARG A 92 14.04 -5.25 -5.68
N ARG A 93 14.42 -4.85 -4.46
CA ARG A 93 15.60 -5.39 -3.79
C ARG A 93 15.47 -6.89 -3.50
N GLN A 94 14.30 -7.31 -3.01
CA GLN A 94 14.06 -8.71 -2.72
C GLN A 94 14.03 -9.56 -3.99
N ALA A 95 13.32 -9.10 -5.02
CA ALA A 95 13.24 -9.79 -6.32
C ALA A 95 14.63 -9.91 -6.97
N GLN A 96 15.44 -8.84 -6.94
CA GLN A 96 16.82 -8.90 -7.41
C GLN A 96 17.63 -9.96 -6.66
N ARG A 97 17.51 -10.02 -5.34
CA ARG A 97 18.26 -10.99 -4.54
C ARG A 97 17.81 -12.44 -4.79
N TRP A 98 16.52 -12.65 -5.01
CA TRP A 98 15.98 -13.96 -5.41
C TRP A 98 16.47 -14.38 -6.81
N THR A 99 16.53 -13.44 -7.76
CA THR A 99 17.09 -13.69 -9.11
C THR A 99 18.56 -14.10 -9.02
N GLU A 100 19.38 -13.40 -8.21
CA GLU A 100 20.80 -13.76 -7.98
C GLU A 100 20.95 -15.15 -7.33
N ALA A 101 19.97 -15.59 -6.54
CA ALA A 101 19.98 -16.91 -5.91
C ALA A 101 19.40 -18.02 -6.82
N GLY A 102 18.86 -17.69 -7.99
CA GLY A 102 18.20 -18.64 -8.87
C GLY A 102 16.82 -19.10 -8.39
N GLU A 103 16.21 -18.38 -7.42
CA GLU A 103 14.91 -18.72 -6.85
C GLU A 103 13.76 -18.24 -7.71
N ILE A 104 13.97 -17.16 -8.48
CA ILE A 104 12.97 -16.60 -9.39
C ILE A 104 13.57 -16.28 -10.76
N GLU A 105 12.67 -16.25 -11.77
CA GLU A 105 12.88 -15.63 -13.07
C GLU A 105 12.00 -14.40 -13.16
N LEU A 106 12.62 -13.20 -13.28
CA LEU A 106 11.93 -11.92 -13.22
C LEU A 106 11.84 -11.29 -14.61
N THR A 107 10.61 -11.07 -15.08
CA THR A 107 10.31 -10.29 -16.27
C THR A 107 9.80 -8.91 -15.86
N LEU A 108 10.43 -7.84 -16.36
CA LEU A 108 10.07 -6.46 -16.06
C LEU A 108 9.51 -5.73 -17.27
N VAL A 109 8.37 -5.04 -17.08
CA VAL A 109 7.80 -4.11 -18.06
C VAL A 109 8.11 -2.69 -17.63
N ASN A 110 8.53 -1.84 -18.58
CA ASN A 110 8.84 -0.44 -18.32
C ASN A 110 7.58 0.34 -17.97
N SER A 111 7.50 0.83 -16.73
CA SER A 111 6.37 1.57 -16.17
C SER A 111 6.29 3.04 -16.62
N ASP A 112 7.37 3.60 -17.17
CA ASP A 112 7.43 4.97 -17.72
C ASP A 112 6.94 5.05 -19.20
N ALA A 113 6.69 3.91 -19.85
CA ALA A 113 6.19 3.89 -21.22
C ALA A 113 4.74 4.40 -21.30
N PRO A 114 4.40 5.22 -22.31
CA PRO A 114 3.04 5.77 -22.45
C PRO A 114 1.93 4.71 -22.57
N ASP A 115 2.26 3.55 -23.14
CA ASP A 115 1.39 2.39 -23.33
C ASP A 115 1.62 1.28 -22.28
N PHE A 116 2.21 1.65 -21.14
CA PHE A 116 2.62 0.72 -20.09
C PHE A 116 1.51 -0.26 -19.69
N ALA A 117 0.33 0.24 -19.32
CA ALA A 117 -0.75 -0.60 -18.80
C ALA A 117 -1.21 -1.66 -19.81
N GLU A 118 -1.28 -1.29 -21.10
CA GLU A 118 -1.62 -2.20 -22.19
C GLU A 118 -0.53 -3.26 -22.40
N ARG A 119 0.73 -2.82 -22.40
CA ARG A 119 1.88 -3.73 -22.54
C ARG A 119 1.98 -4.71 -21.39
N PHE A 120 1.70 -4.25 -20.17
CA PHE A 120 1.74 -5.08 -18.98
C PHE A 120 0.66 -6.18 -19.03
N VAL A 121 -0.59 -5.81 -19.35
CA VAL A 121 -1.69 -6.79 -19.49
C VAL A 121 -1.43 -7.77 -20.64
N ARG A 122 -0.88 -7.31 -21.77
CA ARG A 122 -0.50 -8.19 -22.88
C ARG A 122 0.60 -9.15 -22.46
N ALA A 123 1.65 -8.68 -21.80
CA ALA A 123 2.72 -9.55 -21.30
C ALA A 123 2.19 -10.58 -20.30
N ALA A 124 1.27 -10.18 -19.43
CA ALA A 124 0.60 -11.09 -18.48
C ALA A 124 -0.22 -12.19 -19.20
N ARG A 125 -0.87 -11.84 -20.29
CA ARG A 125 -1.72 -12.78 -21.06
C ARG A 125 -0.90 -13.73 -21.93
N ASP A 126 0.18 -13.23 -22.53
CA ASP A 126 0.97 -13.98 -23.51
C ASP A 126 2.10 -14.79 -22.85
N GLY A 127 2.47 -14.48 -21.62
CA GLY A 127 3.53 -15.13 -20.87
C GLY A 127 3.05 -16.30 -20.02
N ASP A 128 4.00 -17.04 -19.48
CA ASP A 128 3.79 -18.17 -18.59
C ASP A 128 4.43 -17.84 -17.23
N PHE A 129 3.63 -17.29 -16.32
CA PHE A 129 4.04 -16.79 -15.00
C PHE A 129 3.31 -17.50 -13.87
N GLU A 130 3.96 -17.67 -12.74
CA GLU A 130 3.33 -18.10 -11.48
C GLU A 130 2.78 -16.92 -10.70
N LEU A 131 3.42 -15.74 -10.83
CA LEU A 131 3.02 -14.52 -10.12
C LEU A 131 3.08 -13.30 -11.04
N ILE A 132 2.00 -12.53 -11.04
CA ILE A 132 1.92 -11.19 -11.64
C ILE A 132 1.84 -10.21 -10.47
N PHE A 133 2.87 -9.37 -10.31
CA PHE A 133 2.96 -8.41 -9.21
C PHE A 133 3.03 -6.98 -9.77
N VAL A 134 2.12 -6.10 -9.31
CA VAL A 134 2.03 -4.71 -9.78
C VAL A 134 1.57 -3.77 -8.67
N SER A 135 2.15 -2.57 -8.61
CA SER A 135 1.66 -1.49 -7.76
C SER A 135 0.36 -0.91 -8.30
N GLN A 136 -0.65 -0.72 -7.44
CA GLN A 136 -1.87 0.03 -7.77
C GLN A 136 -1.55 1.50 -8.06
N VAL A 137 -0.65 2.10 -7.27
CA VAL A 137 -0.17 3.47 -7.45
C VAL A 137 1.35 3.46 -7.38
N PHE A 138 1.98 3.86 -8.47
CA PHE A 138 3.43 3.90 -8.55
C PHE A 138 4.02 5.00 -7.68
N PHE A 139 4.88 4.63 -6.76
CA PHE A 139 5.40 5.54 -5.72
C PHE A 139 6.22 6.71 -6.26
N LYS A 140 6.86 6.57 -7.43
CA LYS A 140 7.67 7.61 -8.07
C LYS A 140 6.81 8.57 -8.88
N THR A 141 5.93 8.05 -9.72
CA THR A 141 5.19 8.81 -10.73
C THR A 141 3.78 9.18 -10.32
N GLY A 142 3.21 8.53 -9.29
CA GLY A 142 1.80 8.69 -8.95
C GLY A 142 0.84 8.14 -10.01
N LEU A 143 1.34 7.41 -11.00
CA LEU A 143 0.50 6.73 -11.98
C LEU A 143 -0.35 5.68 -11.27
N VAL A 144 -1.66 5.68 -11.53
CA VAL A 144 -2.59 4.66 -11.03
C VAL A 144 -2.76 3.59 -12.10
N PHE A 145 -2.51 2.32 -11.72
CA PHE A 145 -2.79 1.18 -12.57
C PHE A 145 -4.26 0.77 -12.41
N ASP A 146 -5.06 0.97 -13.44
CA ASP A 146 -6.52 0.79 -13.45
C ASP A 146 -7.00 -0.51 -14.12
N ARG A 147 -6.06 -1.37 -14.60
CA ARG A 147 -6.34 -2.60 -15.35
C ARG A 147 -6.32 -3.87 -14.48
N VAL A 148 -6.50 -3.75 -13.15
CA VAL A 148 -6.45 -4.90 -12.21
C VAL A 148 -7.47 -5.97 -12.58
N ARG A 149 -8.65 -5.58 -13.07
CA ARG A 149 -9.70 -6.52 -13.48
C ARG A 149 -9.25 -7.44 -14.61
N GLU A 150 -8.55 -6.91 -15.60
CA GLU A 150 -8.04 -7.71 -16.71
C GLU A 150 -6.97 -8.71 -16.29
N LEU A 151 -6.18 -8.37 -15.26
CA LEU A 151 -5.23 -9.32 -14.68
C LEU A 151 -5.96 -10.40 -13.87
N ALA A 152 -6.98 -10.01 -13.08
CA ALA A 152 -7.77 -10.93 -12.29
C ALA A 152 -8.48 -12.00 -13.15
N ASP A 153 -8.84 -11.66 -14.38
CA ASP A 153 -9.46 -12.61 -15.32
C ASP A 153 -8.48 -13.72 -15.80
N LEU A 154 -7.19 -13.56 -15.56
CA LEU A 154 -6.16 -14.57 -15.84
C LEU A 154 -5.87 -15.46 -14.63
N ALA A 155 -6.25 -15.04 -13.44
CA ALA A 155 -5.84 -15.69 -12.20
C ALA A 155 -6.66 -16.94 -11.90
N THR A 156 -5.97 -18.03 -11.52
CA THR A 156 -6.57 -19.26 -11.01
C THR A 156 -5.80 -19.75 -9.77
N PRO A 157 -6.36 -20.64 -8.94
CA PRO A 157 -5.63 -21.23 -7.81
C PRO A 157 -4.32 -21.93 -8.20
N GLU A 158 -4.25 -22.49 -9.40
CA GLU A 158 -3.07 -23.15 -9.95
C GLU A 158 -2.05 -22.15 -10.56
N GLY A 159 -2.45 -20.91 -10.81
CA GLY A 159 -1.66 -19.85 -11.38
C GLY A 159 -2.16 -19.36 -12.76
N PRO A 160 -1.69 -18.19 -13.21
CA PRO A 160 -0.90 -17.24 -12.44
C PRO A 160 -1.66 -16.65 -11.25
N TRP A 161 -0.96 -16.31 -10.18
CA TRP A 161 -1.53 -15.48 -9.12
C TRP A 161 -1.32 -14.01 -9.43
N VAL A 162 -2.28 -13.19 -9.06
CA VAL A 162 -2.19 -11.73 -9.21
C VAL A 162 -2.09 -11.09 -7.84
N ALA A 163 -1.02 -10.35 -7.60
CA ALA A 163 -0.80 -9.61 -6.36
C ALA A 163 -0.64 -8.12 -6.65
N VAL A 164 -1.47 -7.31 -6.00
CA VAL A 164 -1.50 -5.86 -6.14
C VAL A 164 -0.88 -5.21 -4.90
N ASP A 165 0.19 -4.43 -5.06
CA ASP A 165 0.70 -3.56 -4.01
C ASP A 165 -0.14 -2.28 -3.96
N GLY A 166 -1.08 -2.25 -3.03
CA GLY A 166 -1.96 -1.12 -2.78
C GLY A 166 -1.43 -0.12 -1.77
N TYR A 167 -0.16 -0.16 -1.39
CA TYR A 167 0.34 0.68 -0.28
C TYR A 167 0.20 2.18 -0.51
N HIS A 168 0.28 2.65 -1.76
CA HIS A 168 -0.02 4.03 -2.15
C HIS A 168 -1.47 4.23 -2.62
N GLY A 169 -2.25 3.16 -2.72
CA GLY A 169 -3.66 3.18 -3.12
C GLY A 169 -4.63 3.17 -1.93
N PHE A 170 -4.36 2.29 -0.94
CA PHE A 170 -5.23 2.12 0.23
C PHE A 170 -5.45 3.43 0.98
N ARG A 171 -6.72 3.80 1.21
CA ARG A 171 -7.13 5.07 1.79
C ARG A 171 -6.74 6.33 0.98
N ALA A 172 -6.15 6.15 -0.22
CA ALA A 172 -5.78 7.24 -1.12
C ALA A 172 -6.70 7.31 -2.33
N VAL A 173 -6.94 6.17 -2.95
CA VAL A 173 -7.77 6.02 -4.15
C VAL A 173 -8.99 5.19 -3.77
N PRO A 174 -10.22 5.65 -4.04
CA PRO A 174 -11.41 4.83 -3.85
C PRO A 174 -11.26 3.51 -4.62
N THR A 175 -11.28 2.39 -3.89
CA THR A 175 -10.97 1.08 -4.44
C THR A 175 -12.08 0.09 -4.08
N ASP A 176 -12.71 -0.47 -5.09
CA ASP A 176 -13.72 -1.52 -4.96
C ASP A 176 -13.19 -2.80 -5.60
N LEU A 177 -12.90 -3.80 -4.76
CA LEU A 177 -12.40 -5.11 -5.18
C LEU A 177 -13.50 -6.17 -5.27
N SER A 178 -14.78 -5.84 -5.00
CA SER A 178 -15.88 -6.81 -4.91
C SER A 178 -15.98 -7.76 -6.12
N ALA A 179 -15.68 -7.26 -7.31
CA ALA A 179 -15.74 -8.03 -8.56
C ALA A 179 -14.53 -8.94 -8.81
N VAL A 180 -13.45 -8.82 -8.02
CA VAL A 180 -12.17 -9.51 -8.25
C VAL A 180 -11.54 -10.08 -6.97
N ALA A 181 -12.14 -9.84 -5.82
CA ALA A 181 -11.60 -10.24 -4.51
C ALA A 181 -11.40 -11.76 -4.38
N ASP A 182 -12.13 -12.56 -5.13
CA ASP A 182 -12.01 -14.01 -5.16
C ASP A 182 -10.80 -14.53 -5.95
N ARG A 183 -10.04 -13.65 -6.63
CA ARG A 183 -8.99 -14.03 -7.58
C ARG A 183 -7.68 -13.26 -7.43
N ILE A 184 -7.62 -12.21 -6.59
CA ILE A 184 -6.41 -11.41 -6.43
C ILE A 184 -5.94 -11.37 -4.98
N PHE A 185 -4.65 -11.20 -4.80
CA PHE A 185 -4.06 -10.77 -3.55
C PHE A 185 -3.90 -9.24 -3.56
N TYR A 186 -4.12 -8.61 -2.39
CA TYR A 186 -3.93 -7.17 -2.24
C TYR A 186 -3.17 -6.88 -0.95
N LEU A 187 -2.00 -6.24 -1.07
CA LEU A 187 -1.14 -5.89 0.06
C LEU A 187 -1.18 -4.38 0.30
N ALA A 188 -1.32 -3.97 1.55
CA ALA A 188 -1.17 -2.57 1.94
C ALA A 188 -0.86 -2.45 3.44
N GLY A 189 -0.97 -1.25 4.00
CA GLY A 189 -0.74 -1.06 5.44
C GLY A 189 -1.08 0.33 5.95
N GLY A 190 -0.88 0.50 7.26
CA GLY A 190 -1.41 1.61 8.03
C GLY A 190 -0.61 2.90 8.01
N TYR A 191 0.69 2.90 7.74
CA TYR A 191 1.52 4.07 8.05
C TYR A 191 1.40 5.23 7.05
N LYS A 192 0.85 4.98 5.85
CA LYS A 192 0.62 6.05 4.87
C LYS A 192 -0.73 6.74 5.11
N TYR A 193 -1.66 6.54 4.21
CA TYR A 193 -2.93 7.30 4.18
C TYR A 193 -3.95 6.84 5.22
N ALA A 194 -3.76 5.68 5.85
CA ALA A 194 -4.55 5.26 6.99
C ALA A 194 -4.10 5.89 8.32
N MET A 195 -2.98 6.64 8.35
CA MET A 195 -2.48 7.44 9.49
C MET A 195 -2.28 6.66 10.79
N ALA A 196 -2.07 5.34 10.70
CA ALA A 196 -1.98 4.45 11.86
C ALA A 196 -0.54 4.18 12.33
N GLY A 197 0.46 4.71 11.63
CA GLY A 197 1.87 4.38 11.87
C GLY A 197 2.22 2.98 11.40
N GLU A 198 3.43 2.56 11.75
CA GLU A 198 4.00 1.26 11.39
C GLU A 198 3.37 0.12 12.20
N GLY A 199 3.60 -1.12 11.77
CA GLY A 199 3.20 -2.33 12.49
C GLY A 199 1.86 -2.93 12.09
N ALA A 200 1.10 -2.29 11.18
CA ALA A 200 -0.18 -2.77 10.70
C ALA A 200 -0.21 -2.86 9.17
N ALA A 201 0.57 -3.77 8.59
CA ALA A 201 0.41 -4.15 7.20
C ALA A 201 -0.57 -5.31 7.07
N PHE A 202 -1.25 -5.40 5.94
CA PHE A 202 -2.20 -6.47 5.68
C PHE A 202 -2.06 -7.05 4.28
N LEU A 203 -2.55 -8.29 4.15
CA LEU A 203 -2.77 -9.00 2.91
C LEU A 203 -4.24 -9.44 2.86
N HIS A 204 -4.94 -9.05 1.81
CA HIS A 204 -6.13 -9.77 1.39
C HIS A 204 -5.71 -10.97 0.54
N ALA A 205 -6.19 -12.15 0.87
CA ALA A 205 -5.88 -13.40 0.20
C ALA A 205 -7.16 -14.14 -0.22
N PRO A 206 -7.34 -14.42 -1.52
CA PRO A 206 -8.51 -15.12 -2.01
C PRO A 206 -8.57 -16.58 -1.50
N ALA A 207 -9.77 -17.09 -1.30
CA ALA A 207 -9.97 -18.47 -0.88
C ALA A 207 -9.44 -19.44 -1.94
N GLY A 208 -8.80 -20.50 -1.51
CA GLY A 208 -8.28 -21.54 -2.42
C GLY A 208 -6.88 -21.25 -2.99
N PHE A 209 -6.36 -20.05 -2.86
CA PHE A 209 -5.02 -19.68 -3.35
C PHE A 209 -3.97 -19.80 -2.25
N GLY A 210 -2.78 -20.35 -2.56
CA GLY A 210 -1.65 -20.38 -1.65
C GLY A 210 -1.95 -21.07 -0.32
N LEU A 211 -2.50 -22.28 -0.36
CA LEU A 211 -3.04 -22.97 0.80
C LEU A 211 -1.99 -23.36 1.84
N ARG A 212 -0.71 -23.50 1.45
CA ARG A 212 0.35 -23.99 2.31
C ARG A 212 1.64 -23.18 2.15
N PRO A 213 1.73 -21.95 2.68
CA PRO A 213 2.99 -21.19 2.68
C PRO A 213 4.12 -21.97 3.37
N VAL A 214 5.31 -21.98 2.76
CA VAL A 214 6.50 -22.61 3.39
C VAL A 214 7.01 -21.74 4.53
N LEU A 215 6.90 -20.40 4.39
CA LEU A 215 7.13 -19.49 5.50
C LEU A 215 5.87 -19.42 6.36
N THR A 216 5.93 -20.01 7.52
CA THR A 216 4.80 -20.13 8.46
C THR A 216 5.26 -19.92 9.90
N GLY A 217 4.35 -19.89 10.83
CA GLY A 217 4.60 -19.80 12.26
C GLY A 217 3.41 -20.31 13.06
N TRP A 218 3.53 -20.34 14.37
CA TRP A 218 2.55 -20.96 15.25
C TRP A 218 1.15 -20.31 15.22
N TYR A 219 1.04 -19.04 14.81
CA TYR A 219 -0.25 -18.40 14.64
C TYR A 219 -1.06 -18.94 13.45
N ALA A 220 -0.41 -19.53 12.44
CA ALA A 220 -1.10 -20.17 11.33
C ALA A 220 -1.84 -21.46 11.73
N GLU A 221 -1.54 -22.01 12.90
CA GLU A 221 -2.16 -23.24 13.45
C GLU A 221 -2.70 -23.03 14.87
N PHE A 222 -2.98 -21.77 15.24
CA PHE A 222 -3.30 -21.38 16.62
C PHE A 222 -4.46 -22.17 17.26
N GLY A 223 -5.43 -22.61 16.45
CA GLY A 223 -6.57 -23.39 16.91
C GLY A 223 -6.30 -24.88 17.16
N ASP A 224 -5.12 -25.41 16.79
CA ASP A 224 -4.80 -26.84 16.85
C ASP A 224 -3.34 -27.13 17.27
N LEU A 225 -2.76 -26.28 18.09
CA LEU A 225 -1.36 -26.43 18.57
C LEU A 225 -1.10 -27.71 19.36
N GLU A 226 -2.15 -28.32 19.95
CA GLU A 226 -2.09 -29.56 20.72
C GLU A 226 -2.44 -30.80 19.89
N GLY A 227 -2.62 -30.63 18.56
CA GLY A 227 -2.92 -31.71 17.64
C GLY A 227 -1.81 -32.78 17.59
N PRO A 228 -2.09 -33.99 17.13
CA PRO A 228 -1.11 -35.05 17.06
C PRO A 228 0.03 -34.68 16.10
N PRO A 229 1.30 -35.01 16.42
CA PRO A 229 2.43 -34.76 15.55
C PRO A 229 2.26 -35.49 14.20
N GLY A 230 2.35 -34.78 13.09
CA GLY A 230 2.20 -35.43 11.78
C GLY A 230 2.18 -34.50 10.57
N GLY A 231 2.43 -33.23 10.76
CA GLY A 231 2.44 -32.23 9.67
C GLY A 231 2.08 -30.85 10.20
N VAL A 232 2.19 -29.85 9.33
CA VAL A 232 1.81 -28.48 9.65
C VAL A 232 0.38 -28.26 9.15
N GLY A 233 -0.53 -27.92 10.06
CA GLY A 233 -1.92 -27.53 9.75
C GLY A 233 -1.99 -26.08 9.25
N TYR A 234 -3.03 -25.76 8.51
CA TYR A 234 -3.33 -24.41 8.02
C TYR A 234 -4.83 -24.13 8.04
N PRO A 235 -5.28 -22.97 8.51
CA PRO A 235 -6.67 -22.56 8.34
C PRO A 235 -6.98 -22.31 6.86
N ARG A 236 -8.27 -22.40 6.52
CA ARG A 236 -8.73 -22.17 5.15
C ARG A 236 -8.82 -20.70 4.77
N ASP A 237 -8.91 -19.82 5.76
CA ASP A 237 -8.95 -18.37 5.61
C ASP A 237 -7.54 -17.77 5.42
N ALA A 238 -7.43 -16.42 5.41
CA ALA A 238 -6.16 -15.73 5.25
C ALA A 238 -5.19 -15.96 6.42
N GLY A 239 -5.64 -16.49 7.54
CA GLY A 239 -4.81 -16.87 8.69
C GLY A 239 -3.66 -17.83 8.33
N ARG A 240 -3.77 -18.58 7.23
CA ARG A 240 -2.68 -19.43 6.70
C ARG A 240 -1.39 -18.65 6.40
N PHE A 241 -1.47 -17.33 6.23
CA PHE A 241 -0.32 -16.45 6.03
C PHE A 241 0.20 -15.80 7.34
N LEU A 242 -0.40 -16.12 8.48
CA LEU A 242 0.13 -15.69 9.77
C LEU A 242 1.49 -16.36 10.07
N GLY A 243 2.35 -15.58 10.68
CA GLY A 243 3.67 -16.03 11.10
C GLY A 243 3.76 -16.29 12.60
N ALA A 244 4.77 -15.69 13.22
CA ALA A 244 5.04 -15.77 14.65
C ALA A 244 4.41 -14.59 15.42
N THR A 245 4.65 -14.55 16.72
CA THR A 245 4.24 -13.47 17.63
C THR A 245 4.65 -12.11 17.09
N PHE A 246 3.74 -11.15 17.15
CA PHE A 246 3.97 -9.78 16.68
C PHE A 246 3.47 -8.77 17.71
N ASP A 247 3.89 -7.51 17.59
CA ASP A 247 3.37 -6.41 18.38
C ASP A 247 1.97 -5.99 17.87
N PRO A 248 0.90 -6.16 18.62
CA PRO A 248 -0.45 -5.81 18.19
C PRO A 248 -0.76 -4.32 18.29
N SER A 249 0.11 -3.48 18.88
CA SER A 249 -0.17 -2.05 19.13
C SER A 249 -0.47 -1.28 17.84
N GLY A 250 0.14 -1.70 16.70
CA GLY A 250 -0.18 -1.17 15.38
C GLY A 250 -1.65 -1.36 14.98
N LEU A 251 -2.28 -2.47 15.38
CA LEU A 251 -3.69 -2.73 15.09
C LEU A 251 -4.62 -1.84 15.93
N TYR A 252 -4.28 -1.58 17.19
CA TYR A 252 -5.02 -0.61 18.04
C TYR A 252 -5.05 0.77 17.37
N ARG A 253 -3.88 1.27 16.94
CA ARG A 253 -3.78 2.54 16.23
C ARG A 253 -4.55 2.53 14.90
N PHE A 254 -4.48 1.41 14.16
CA PHE A 254 -5.18 1.26 12.88
C PHE A 254 -6.70 1.34 13.04
N VAL A 255 -7.24 0.66 14.08
CA VAL A 255 -8.67 0.70 14.41
C VAL A 255 -9.08 2.10 14.85
N ALA A 256 -8.29 2.75 15.70
CA ALA A 256 -8.59 4.09 16.21
C ALA A 256 -8.59 5.14 15.10
N ALA A 257 -7.58 5.14 14.22
CA ALA A 257 -7.52 6.03 13.07
C ALA A 257 -8.71 5.80 12.12
N GLY A 258 -9.05 4.54 11.83
CA GLY A 258 -10.18 4.21 10.98
C GLY A 258 -11.51 4.70 11.57
N ARG A 259 -11.75 4.48 12.87
CA ARG A 259 -12.96 4.96 13.58
C ARG A 259 -13.04 6.49 13.63
N MET A 260 -11.91 7.17 13.84
CA MET A 260 -11.86 8.63 13.79
C MET A 260 -12.28 9.13 12.40
N LEU A 261 -11.72 8.58 11.31
CA LEU A 261 -12.10 8.98 9.96
C LEU A 261 -13.59 8.74 9.68
N GLU A 262 -14.14 7.62 10.14
CA GLU A 262 -15.57 7.31 10.01
C GLU A 262 -16.44 8.32 10.81
N ALA A 263 -16.06 8.62 12.06
CA ALA A 263 -16.80 9.56 12.92
C ALA A 263 -16.81 10.99 12.36
N GLU A 264 -15.73 11.41 11.71
CA GLU A 264 -15.60 12.72 11.06
C GLU A 264 -16.20 12.75 9.65
N GLY A 265 -16.79 11.65 9.16
CA GLY A 265 -17.33 11.56 7.80
C GLY A 265 -16.26 11.59 6.70
N LEU A 266 -15.02 11.34 7.03
CA LEU A 266 -13.86 11.39 6.12
C LEU A 266 -13.69 10.07 5.38
N SER A 267 -14.60 9.77 4.45
CA SER A 267 -14.44 8.63 3.55
C SER A 267 -13.25 8.83 2.60
N THR A 268 -12.70 7.74 2.07
CA THR A 268 -11.62 7.81 1.07
C THR A 268 -12.03 8.63 -0.15
N ALA A 269 -13.29 8.54 -0.58
CA ALA A 269 -13.81 9.33 -1.69
C ALA A 269 -13.84 10.84 -1.37
N ALA A 270 -14.32 11.23 -0.18
CA ALA A 270 -14.36 12.61 0.26
C ALA A 270 -12.95 13.22 0.35
N ILE A 271 -12.00 12.46 0.93
CA ILE A 271 -10.61 12.91 1.04
C ILE A 271 -9.96 12.99 -0.35
N ALA A 272 -10.21 12.03 -1.22
CA ALA A 272 -9.67 12.03 -2.58
C ALA A 272 -10.15 13.26 -3.37
N GLU A 273 -11.44 13.64 -3.27
CA GLU A 273 -11.99 14.83 -3.93
C GLU A 273 -11.39 16.11 -3.35
N HIS A 274 -11.28 16.24 -2.03
CA HIS A 274 -10.63 17.37 -1.36
C HIS A 274 -9.19 17.55 -1.87
N VAL A 275 -8.39 16.49 -1.84
CA VAL A 275 -6.99 16.54 -2.29
C VAL A 275 -6.89 16.83 -3.79
N ALA A 276 -7.75 16.24 -4.62
CA ALA A 276 -7.80 16.54 -6.06
C ALA A 276 -8.13 18.01 -6.33
N GLY A 277 -9.00 18.61 -5.52
CA GLY A 277 -9.28 20.06 -5.56
C GLY A 277 -8.02 20.90 -5.31
N LEU A 278 -7.30 20.59 -4.24
CA LEU A 278 -6.03 21.26 -3.91
C LEU A 278 -4.97 21.06 -5.00
N GLN A 279 -4.87 19.87 -5.56
CA GLN A 279 -3.93 19.57 -6.65
C GLN A 279 -4.26 20.38 -7.91
N ARG A 280 -5.52 20.47 -8.31
CA ARG A 280 -5.96 21.29 -9.45
C ARG A 280 -5.66 22.77 -9.24
N ASN A 281 -5.94 23.29 -8.02
CA ASN A 281 -5.63 24.69 -7.67
C ASN A 281 -4.11 24.95 -7.72
N LEU A 282 -3.30 24.05 -7.11
CA LEU A 282 -1.84 24.18 -7.14
C LEU A 282 -1.30 24.16 -8.58
N LEU A 283 -1.76 23.25 -9.44
CA LEU A 283 -1.33 23.20 -10.84
C LEU A 283 -1.73 24.46 -11.62
N THR A 284 -2.88 25.05 -11.32
CA THR A 284 -3.31 26.33 -11.90
C THR A 284 -2.35 27.46 -11.50
N ARG A 285 -1.94 27.52 -10.23
CA ARG A 285 -0.96 28.51 -9.72
C ARG A 285 0.41 28.29 -10.33
N ILE A 286 0.86 27.04 -10.47
CA ILE A 286 2.12 26.70 -11.15
C ILE A 286 2.11 27.17 -12.60
N ALA A 287 1.04 26.89 -13.35
CA ALA A 287 0.88 27.28 -14.74
C ALA A 287 0.85 28.84 -14.90
N ALA A 288 0.26 29.55 -13.94
CA ALA A 288 0.28 31.00 -13.87
C ALA A 288 1.64 31.61 -13.47
N GLY A 289 2.65 30.79 -13.18
CA GLY A 289 4.00 31.25 -12.78
C GLY A 289 4.16 31.62 -11.30
N ALA A 290 3.11 31.40 -10.48
CA ALA A 290 3.16 31.77 -9.06
C ALA A 290 4.15 30.91 -8.23
N ALA A 291 4.53 29.73 -8.74
CA ALA A 291 5.45 28.80 -8.09
C ALA A 291 6.87 28.78 -8.74
N GLY A 292 7.28 29.86 -9.35
CA GLY A 292 8.62 30.04 -9.91
C GLY A 292 9.01 28.93 -10.91
N PRO A 293 10.16 28.27 -10.72
CA PRO A 293 10.70 27.31 -11.68
C PRO A 293 9.86 26.04 -11.82
N LEU A 294 8.94 25.74 -10.90
CA LEU A 294 8.09 24.54 -10.98
C LEU A 294 7.23 24.50 -12.26
N ARG A 295 6.99 25.65 -12.91
CA ARG A 295 6.27 25.72 -14.20
C ARG A 295 6.99 24.99 -15.36
N GLU A 296 8.30 24.75 -15.21
CA GLU A 296 9.13 24.09 -16.22
C GLU A 296 9.09 22.54 -16.10
N ALA A 297 8.56 22.07 -14.98
CA ALA A 297 8.47 20.63 -14.72
C ALA A 297 7.36 19.96 -15.52
N VAL A 298 7.61 18.70 -15.88
CA VAL A 298 6.60 17.82 -16.50
C VAL A 298 5.77 17.17 -15.41
N VAL A 299 4.45 17.42 -15.39
CA VAL A 299 3.51 16.75 -14.47
C VAL A 299 3.25 15.34 -14.98
N LEU A 300 3.65 14.33 -14.21
CA LEU A 300 3.54 12.93 -14.60
C LEU A 300 2.14 12.34 -14.39
N ASN A 301 1.41 12.84 -13.38
CA ASN A 301 0.09 12.36 -12.98
C ASN A 301 -0.94 13.51 -12.88
N PRO A 302 -1.26 14.20 -13.97
CA PRO A 302 -2.22 15.30 -13.92
C PRO A 302 -3.63 14.78 -13.56
N PRO A 303 -4.39 15.47 -12.67
CA PRO A 303 -5.70 15.04 -12.19
C PRO A 303 -6.75 14.77 -13.28
N ALA A 304 -6.57 15.32 -14.47
CA ALA A 304 -7.49 15.12 -15.59
C ALA A 304 -7.44 13.71 -16.22
N ARG A 305 -6.51 12.85 -15.80
CA ARG A 305 -6.28 11.52 -16.40
C ARG A 305 -6.91 10.35 -15.61
N GLY A 306 -7.90 10.59 -14.76
CA GLY A 306 -8.59 9.52 -14.03
C GLY A 306 -8.30 9.47 -12.54
N PRO A 307 -8.33 8.29 -11.89
CA PRO A 307 -8.05 8.14 -10.46
C PRO A 307 -6.71 8.77 -10.08
N GLN A 308 -6.67 9.49 -8.95
CA GLN A 308 -5.55 10.36 -8.60
C GLN A 308 -4.83 9.86 -7.36
N ALA A 309 -3.50 9.79 -7.44
CA ALA A 309 -2.65 9.65 -6.26
C ALA A 309 -2.75 10.88 -5.36
N ARG A 310 -2.47 10.73 -4.05
CA ARG A 310 -2.50 11.85 -3.10
C ARG A 310 -1.27 12.76 -3.15
N PHE A 311 -0.48 12.68 -4.19
CA PHE A 311 0.64 13.56 -4.44
C PHE A 311 0.73 13.91 -5.92
N LEU A 312 1.24 15.09 -6.22
CA LEU A 312 1.69 15.46 -7.55
C LEU A 312 3.14 15.01 -7.74
N ALA A 313 3.43 14.49 -8.91
CA ALA A 313 4.77 14.09 -9.34
C ALA A 313 5.24 14.99 -10.49
N LEU A 314 6.25 15.82 -10.23
CA LEU A 314 6.80 16.80 -11.15
C LEU A 314 8.23 16.40 -11.53
N ARG A 315 8.47 16.06 -12.79
CA ARG A 315 9.81 15.67 -13.30
C ARG A 315 10.56 16.90 -13.76
N HIS A 316 11.76 17.08 -13.19
CA HIS A 316 12.70 18.12 -13.60
C HIS A 316 14.14 17.77 -13.17
N PRO A 317 15.18 18.08 -13.96
CA PRO A 317 16.57 17.83 -13.56
C PRO A 317 16.95 18.45 -12.21
N ASP A 318 16.42 19.63 -11.90
CA ASP A 318 16.71 20.38 -10.67
C ASP A 318 15.85 19.98 -9.46
N ALA A 319 15.03 18.92 -9.57
CA ALA A 319 14.12 18.47 -8.49
C ALA A 319 14.84 18.34 -7.13
N GLN A 320 16.07 17.82 -7.14
CA GLN A 320 16.87 17.67 -5.92
C GLN A 320 17.34 19.01 -5.33
N ALA A 321 17.71 19.97 -6.17
CA ALA A 321 18.06 21.31 -5.74
C ALA A 321 16.83 22.03 -5.17
N TRP A 322 15.68 21.91 -5.83
CA TRP A 322 14.41 22.46 -5.33
C TRP A 322 14.02 21.89 -3.96
N LYS A 323 14.15 20.58 -3.76
CA LYS A 323 13.92 19.98 -2.44
C LYS A 323 14.80 20.60 -1.35
N GLN A 324 16.09 20.82 -1.64
CA GLN A 324 17.02 21.42 -0.68
C GLN A 324 16.66 22.89 -0.39
N GLY A 325 16.36 23.68 -1.42
CA GLY A 325 15.92 25.06 -1.28
C GLY A 325 14.63 25.21 -0.48
N LEU A 326 13.64 24.35 -0.73
CA LEU A 326 12.38 24.30 0.01
C LEU A 326 12.59 23.89 1.48
N ALA A 327 13.46 22.91 1.74
CA ALA A 327 13.79 22.50 3.10
C ALA A 327 14.41 23.64 3.91
N GLY A 328 15.26 24.49 3.29
CA GLY A 328 15.80 25.70 3.90
C GLY A 328 14.74 26.75 4.30
N GLN A 329 13.55 26.66 3.73
CA GLN A 329 12.39 27.51 4.02
C GLN A 329 11.34 26.81 4.91
N GLY A 330 11.66 25.63 5.48
CA GLY A 330 10.74 24.86 6.31
C GLY A 330 9.67 24.06 5.54
N VAL A 331 9.77 23.99 4.22
CA VAL A 331 8.84 23.22 3.37
C VAL A 331 9.38 21.84 3.10
N VAL A 332 8.64 20.81 3.53
CA VAL A 332 9.04 19.40 3.39
C VAL A 332 8.37 18.78 2.17
N VAL A 333 9.18 18.45 1.17
CA VAL A 333 8.82 17.68 -0.02
C VAL A 333 9.76 16.49 -0.16
N ASP A 334 9.45 15.57 -1.07
CA ASP A 334 10.33 14.44 -1.36
C ASP A 334 10.73 14.40 -2.83
N VAL A 335 11.87 13.77 -3.11
CA VAL A 335 12.37 13.56 -4.47
C VAL A 335 12.78 12.11 -4.63
N ARG A 336 12.43 11.54 -5.79
CA ARG A 336 12.93 10.26 -6.27
C ARG A 336 13.55 10.45 -7.65
N ASP A 337 14.84 10.23 -7.74
CA ASP A 337 15.65 10.56 -8.92
C ASP A 337 15.45 12.04 -9.33
N ASP A 338 14.79 12.29 -10.45
CA ASP A 338 14.45 13.59 -11.03
C ASP A 338 12.98 14.01 -10.80
N VAL A 339 12.23 13.32 -9.92
CA VAL A 339 10.81 13.57 -9.68
C VAL A 339 10.58 14.15 -8.29
N LEU A 340 10.15 15.42 -8.24
CA LEU A 340 9.65 16.08 -7.04
C LEU A 340 8.24 15.60 -6.74
N ARG A 341 7.98 15.16 -5.50
CA ARG A 341 6.67 14.71 -5.04
C ARG A 341 6.10 15.69 -4.02
N ILE A 342 4.95 16.26 -4.35
CA ILE A 342 4.21 17.22 -3.50
C ILE A 342 2.97 16.51 -2.98
N GLY A 343 3.00 16.13 -1.69
CA GLY A 343 1.90 15.40 -1.06
C GLY A 343 0.95 16.32 -0.32
N LEU A 344 -0.36 16.10 -0.54
CA LEU A 344 -1.45 16.81 0.12
C LEU A 344 -2.30 15.83 0.94
N SER A 345 -2.97 16.33 1.97
CA SER A 345 -3.76 15.52 2.89
C SER A 345 -4.92 16.30 3.50
N ILE A 346 -5.70 15.63 4.34
CA ILE A 346 -6.88 16.20 5.04
C ILE A 346 -6.59 17.44 5.88
N TYR A 347 -5.34 17.65 6.28
CA TYR A 347 -4.90 18.80 7.09
C TYR A 347 -4.29 19.93 6.28
N HIS A 348 -4.38 19.87 4.94
CA HIS A 348 -4.05 20.99 4.07
C HIS A 348 -5.33 21.63 3.53
N ASP A 349 -5.25 22.93 3.33
CA ASP A 349 -6.32 23.71 2.69
C ASP A 349 -5.74 24.68 1.64
N GLU A 350 -6.60 25.54 1.07
CA GLU A 350 -6.18 26.51 0.06
C GLU A 350 -5.22 27.58 0.60
N ALA A 351 -5.26 27.86 1.91
CA ALA A 351 -4.35 28.83 2.55
C ALA A 351 -2.91 28.33 2.58
N ASP A 352 -2.69 27.01 2.57
CA ASP A 352 -1.36 26.42 2.50
C ASP A 352 -0.71 26.58 1.11
N LEU A 353 -1.50 26.75 0.06
CA LEU A 353 -0.98 26.80 -1.30
C LEU A 353 -0.23 28.11 -1.61
N GLU A 354 -0.64 29.22 -1.03
CA GLU A 354 0.00 30.51 -1.27
C GLU A 354 1.43 30.59 -0.67
N PRO A 355 1.66 30.29 0.62
CA PRO A 355 3.02 30.22 1.16
C PRO A 355 3.89 29.16 0.50
N PHE A 356 3.31 28.01 0.08
CA PHE A 356 4.05 27.01 -0.71
C PHE A 356 4.51 27.59 -2.06
N CYS A 357 3.62 28.27 -2.81
CA CYS A 357 4.00 28.91 -4.08
C CYS A 357 5.05 29.99 -3.89
N ALA A 358 4.93 30.83 -2.83
CA ALA A 358 5.91 31.85 -2.51
C ALA A 358 7.30 31.23 -2.21
N ALA A 359 7.36 30.15 -1.45
CA ALA A 359 8.59 29.41 -1.19
C ALA A 359 9.19 28.83 -2.49
N CYS A 360 8.37 28.32 -3.39
CA CYS A 360 8.82 27.84 -4.69
C CYS A 360 9.33 28.96 -5.59
N ALA A 361 8.70 30.13 -5.57
CA ALA A 361 9.12 31.30 -6.36
C ALA A 361 10.47 31.87 -5.91
N ALA A 362 10.88 31.59 -4.67
CA ALA A 362 12.19 31.97 -4.14
C ALA A 362 13.31 30.96 -4.44
N LEU A 363 13.01 29.88 -5.17
CA LEU A 363 14.03 28.94 -5.64
C LEU A 363 14.82 29.60 -6.79
N ALA A 364 16.14 29.44 -6.74
CA ALA A 364 17.05 29.95 -7.76
C ALA A 364 17.11 29.01 -8.98
#